data_665e2cb72a7b1eba94b1dd2510507904
#
_entry.id   665e2cb72a7b1eba94b1dd2510507904
#
_cell.length_a   1.000
_cell.length_b   1.000
_cell.length_c   1.000
_cell.angle_alpha   90.00
_cell.angle_beta   90.00
_cell.angle_gamma   90.00
#
_symmetry.space_group_name_H-M   'P 1'
#
loop_
_entity.id
_entity.type
_entity.pdbx_description
1 polymer ?
#
loop_
_entity_poly.entity_id
_entity_poly.type
_entity_poly.pdbx_seq_one_letter_code
_entity_poly.pdbx_strand_id
1 'polypeptide(L)'
;MISFNQDIATALDRAIVKITDKFLEPPIMITISNSDSVIGTLGNFSASTGKAKSRKTFNVISLVAAALSGKQILQYKVKVPINRPLVLYCDTEQSRFHCHRLISRVYKLINYPTTEVHENLKFISLREYPTKERISIIEYALSKYAGKICLVIIDGIRDLVYDINNATEATEITGKLMKWSQELNIHIHTVLHLNKGDDNTRGHLGTELNNKAESILQVTKSDLDTNYSTVAPKFIRDIEFEPFTFFIDDGLPVPVSYTHLTLPTNREV
;
A
#
# COMPACT_ATOMS: atom_id res chain seq x y z
N MET A 1 15.43 -22.10 37.85
CA MET A 1 14.41 -21.02 37.89
C MET A 1 14.78 -20.02 36.78
N ILE A 2 13.92 -19.87 35.75
CA ILE A 2 14.18 -18.93 34.66
C ILE A 2 13.84 -17.54 35.20
N SER A 3 14.84 -16.66 35.28
CA SER A 3 14.62 -15.24 35.65
C SER A 3 14.08 -14.49 34.44
N PHE A 4 12.81 -14.13 34.47
CA PHE A 4 12.23 -13.26 33.43
C PHE A 4 12.43 -11.79 33.81
N ASN A 5 12.77 -10.98 32.79
CA ASN A 5 12.86 -9.53 32.93
C ASN A 5 11.47 -8.94 33.22
N GLN A 6 11.40 -7.90 34.04
CA GLN A 6 10.16 -7.19 34.40
C GLN A 6 9.44 -6.64 33.13
N ASP A 7 10.19 -6.34 32.06
CA ASP A 7 9.65 -5.93 30.76
C ASP A 7 8.84 -7.04 30.08
N ILE A 8 9.26 -8.30 30.22
CA ILE A 8 8.55 -9.46 29.64
C ILE A 8 7.25 -9.73 30.41
N ALA A 9 7.24 -9.58 31.74
CA ALA A 9 6.01 -9.72 32.54
C ALA A 9 4.97 -8.65 32.14
N THR A 10 5.40 -7.40 31.97
CA THR A 10 4.53 -6.30 31.51
C THR A 10 4.02 -6.55 30.08
N ALA A 11 4.88 -7.10 29.20
CA ALA A 11 4.48 -7.45 27.83
C ALA A 11 3.45 -8.59 27.83
N LEU A 12 3.61 -9.60 28.69
CA LEU A 12 2.64 -10.68 28.85
C LEU A 12 1.27 -10.14 29.30
N ASP A 13 1.24 -9.28 30.33
CA ASP A 13 0.00 -8.70 30.83
C ASP A 13 -0.77 -7.91 29.75
N ARG A 14 -0.04 -7.21 28.87
CA ARG A 14 -0.61 -6.52 27.71
C ARG A 14 -1.07 -7.46 26.59
N ALA A 15 -0.45 -8.62 26.45
CA ALA A 15 -0.75 -9.57 25.40
C ALA A 15 -1.97 -10.47 25.74
N ILE A 16 -2.37 -10.56 27.02
CA ILE A 16 -3.52 -11.34 27.45
C ILE A 16 -4.80 -10.63 26.98
N VAL A 17 -5.60 -11.33 26.17
CA VAL A 17 -6.93 -10.89 25.73
C VAL A 17 -8.00 -11.65 26.50
N LYS A 18 -8.95 -10.93 27.09
CA LYS A 18 -10.07 -11.51 27.85
C LYS A 18 -11.38 -11.31 27.10
N ILE A 19 -12.31 -12.23 27.24
CA ILE A 19 -13.64 -12.09 26.63
C ILE A 19 -14.42 -10.86 27.13
N THR A 20 -14.02 -10.33 28.27
CA THR A 20 -14.61 -9.12 28.87
C THR A 20 -14.01 -7.82 28.34
N ASP A 21 -12.90 -7.91 27.58
CA ASP A 21 -12.27 -6.73 27.00
C ASP A 21 -13.18 -6.12 25.93
N LYS A 22 -13.20 -4.80 25.88
CA LYS A 22 -13.96 -4.06 24.88
C LYS A 22 -12.99 -3.47 23.85
N PHE A 23 -13.04 -3.98 22.64
CA PHE A 23 -12.30 -3.44 21.51
C PHE A 23 -13.23 -2.68 20.59
N LEU A 24 -12.74 -1.57 20.05
CA LEU A 24 -13.37 -0.91 18.93
C LEU A 24 -12.93 -1.65 17.66
N GLU A 25 -13.85 -1.83 16.73
CA GLU A 25 -13.48 -2.34 15.41
C GLU A 25 -12.44 -1.41 14.76
N PRO A 26 -11.40 -1.96 14.11
CA PRO A 26 -10.43 -1.15 13.38
C PRO A 26 -11.14 -0.26 12.37
N PRO A 27 -10.91 1.07 12.38
CA PRO A 27 -11.59 1.96 11.44
C PRO A 27 -11.24 1.59 9.99
N ILE A 28 -12.27 1.35 9.19
CA ILE A 28 -12.14 1.11 7.74
C ILE A 28 -11.59 2.40 7.11
N MET A 29 -10.48 2.28 6.43
CA MET A 29 -9.80 3.40 5.79
C MET A 29 -9.88 3.36 4.26
N ILE A 30 -9.63 2.20 3.65
CA ILE A 30 -9.56 2.04 2.20
C ILE A 30 -10.62 1.04 1.74
N THR A 31 -11.49 1.45 0.81
CA THR A 31 -12.50 0.59 0.19
C THR A 31 -12.48 0.74 -1.33
N ILE A 32 -13.05 -0.26 -2.01
CA ILE A 32 -13.32 -0.21 -3.46
C ILE A 32 -14.77 0.23 -3.69
N SER A 33 -14.98 1.23 -4.52
CA SER A 33 -16.26 1.93 -4.67
C SER A 33 -17.42 1.07 -5.17
N ASN A 34 -17.16 -0.01 -5.92
CA ASN A 34 -18.18 -0.80 -6.58
C ASN A 34 -18.63 -2.02 -5.78
N SER A 35 -17.98 -2.33 -4.66
CA SER A 35 -18.21 -3.58 -3.92
C SER A 35 -18.23 -3.41 -2.41
N ASP A 36 -17.93 -2.22 -1.89
CA ASP A 36 -17.69 -1.96 -0.47
C ASP A 36 -16.58 -2.85 0.16
N SER A 37 -15.81 -3.54 -0.69
CA SER A 37 -14.67 -4.38 -0.24
C SER A 37 -13.66 -3.57 0.54
N VAL A 38 -13.27 -4.05 1.71
CA VAL A 38 -12.28 -3.41 2.57
C VAL A 38 -10.89 -3.83 2.13
N ILE A 39 -10.09 -2.86 1.70
CA ILE A 39 -8.68 -3.06 1.30
C ILE A 39 -7.74 -2.78 2.46
N GLY A 40 -8.12 -1.86 3.34
CA GLY A 40 -7.27 -1.47 4.46
C GLY A 40 -8.02 -0.84 5.61
N THR A 41 -7.67 -1.30 6.81
CA THR A 41 -8.10 -0.73 8.09
C THR A 41 -6.91 -0.12 8.82
N LEU A 42 -7.15 0.79 9.75
CA LEU A 42 -6.10 1.29 10.63
C LEU A 42 -5.60 0.18 11.56
N GLY A 43 -4.31 0.13 11.81
CA GLY A 43 -3.65 -0.93 12.57
C GLY A 43 -3.20 -2.13 11.73
N ASN A 44 -3.44 -2.12 10.42
CA ASN A 44 -3.11 -3.20 9.50
C ASN A 44 -2.26 -2.71 8.30
N PHE A 45 -1.83 -3.66 7.47
CA PHE A 45 -1.11 -3.35 6.25
C PHE A 45 -1.65 -4.15 5.05
N SER A 46 -1.47 -3.60 3.85
CA SER A 46 -1.81 -4.20 2.57
C SER A 46 -0.67 -4.08 1.57
N ALA A 47 -0.78 -4.75 0.42
CA ALA A 47 0.22 -4.64 -0.62
C ALA A 47 -0.36 -4.61 -2.03
N SER A 48 0.35 -3.92 -2.95
CA SER A 48 0.18 -4.05 -4.39
C SER A 48 1.33 -4.87 -4.98
N THR A 49 0.99 -5.91 -5.73
CA THR A 49 1.96 -6.77 -6.43
C THR A 49 1.78 -6.67 -7.95
N GLY A 50 2.76 -7.13 -8.70
CA GLY A 50 2.68 -7.16 -10.16
C GLY A 50 4.07 -7.24 -10.79
N LYS A 51 4.14 -7.67 -12.05
CA LYS A 51 5.39 -7.75 -12.82
C LYS A 51 6.04 -6.37 -12.97
N ALA A 52 7.32 -6.34 -13.29
CA ALA A 52 7.99 -5.07 -13.59
C ALA A 52 7.23 -4.31 -14.69
N LYS A 53 7.12 -3.00 -14.56
CA LYS A 53 6.41 -2.10 -15.51
C LYS A 53 4.90 -2.36 -15.65
N SER A 54 4.25 -3.07 -14.71
CA SER A 54 2.79 -3.27 -14.70
C SER A 54 2.00 -2.04 -14.21
N ARG A 55 2.67 -0.92 -13.92
CA ARG A 55 2.06 0.35 -13.47
C ARG A 55 1.57 0.34 -12.03
N LYS A 56 2.16 -0.46 -11.15
CA LYS A 56 1.88 -0.46 -9.70
C LYS A 56 1.95 0.95 -9.10
N THR A 57 2.99 1.71 -9.43
CA THR A 57 3.16 3.07 -8.92
C THR A 57 2.01 3.99 -9.35
N PHE A 58 1.45 3.85 -10.57
CA PHE A 58 0.24 4.59 -10.98
C PHE A 58 -0.99 4.21 -10.15
N ASN A 59 -1.13 2.92 -9.84
CA ASN A 59 -2.16 2.45 -8.94
C ASN A 59 -2.02 3.07 -7.54
N VAL A 60 -0.81 3.06 -6.99
CA VAL A 60 -0.52 3.58 -5.64
C VAL A 60 -0.69 5.10 -5.55
N ILE A 61 -0.27 5.88 -6.56
CA ILE A 61 -0.53 7.34 -6.54
C ILE A 61 -2.01 7.67 -6.64
N SER A 62 -2.85 6.79 -7.24
CA SER A 62 -4.30 6.95 -7.22
C SER A 62 -4.87 6.78 -5.81
N LEU A 63 -4.36 5.79 -5.07
CA LEU A 63 -4.69 5.60 -3.65
C LEU A 63 -4.30 6.82 -2.80
N VAL A 64 -3.08 7.34 -3.00
CA VAL A 64 -2.59 8.56 -2.32
C VAL A 64 -3.46 9.77 -2.68
N ALA A 65 -3.80 9.94 -3.95
CA ALA A 65 -4.66 11.04 -4.41
C ALA A 65 -6.07 10.95 -3.80
N ALA A 66 -6.63 9.74 -3.68
CA ALA A 66 -7.91 9.52 -2.99
C ALA A 66 -7.82 9.90 -1.50
N ALA A 67 -6.72 9.52 -0.82
CA ALA A 67 -6.50 9.88 0.58
C ALA A 67 -6.39 11.40 0.81
N LEU A 68 -5.65 12.11 -0.06
CA LEU A 68 -5.44 13.54 0.08
C LEU A 68 -6.67 14.38 -0.28
N SER A 69 -7.47 13.93 -1.25
CA SER A 69 -8.63 14.68 -1.73
C SER A 69 -9.93 14.34 -1.03
N GLY A 70 -10.02 13.17 -0.37
CA GLY A 70 -11.27 12.60 0.12
C GLY A 70 -12.27 12.25 -1.01
N LYS A 71 -11.84 12.30 -2.28
CA LYS A 71 -12.64 11.97 -3.45
C LYS A 71 -12.28 10.58 -3.96
N GLN A 72 -13.20 9.96 -4.68
CA GLN A 72 -12.91 8.73 -5.40
C GLN A 72 -11.89 9.01 -6.52
N ILE A 73 -10.80 8.24 -6.55
CA ILE A 73 -9.81 8.22 -7.63
C ILE A 73 -9.66 6.78 -8.11
N LEU A 74 -9.82 6.53 -9.39
CA LEU A 74 -10.08 5.19 -9.94
C LEU A 74 -11.27 4.57 -9.18
N GLN A 75 -11.07 3.40 -8.55
CA GLN A 75 -12.08 2.77 -7.71
C GLN A 75 -11.81 2.92 -6.20
N TYR A 76 -10.79 3.69 -5.81
CA TYR A 76 -10.45 3.87 -4.41
C TYR A 76 -11.28 4.96 -3.75
N LYS A 77 -11.89 4.63 -2.62
CA LYS A 77 -12.43 5.57 -1.63
C LYS A 77 -11.60 5.46 -0.35
N VAL A 78 -11.10 6.58 0.14
CA VAL A 78 -10.26 6.61 1.34
C VAL A 78 -10.87 7.54 2.38
N LYS A 79 -11.14 6.99 3.55
CA LYS A 79 -11.62 7.75 4.72
C LYS A 79 -10.44 8.07 5.63
N VAL A 80 -9.98 9.30 5.59
CA VAL A 80 -8.86 9.79 6.40
C VAL A 80 -9.40 10.37 7.70
N PRO A 81 -8.85 9.99 8.88
CA PRO A 81 -9.23 10.61 10.14
C PRO A 81 -8.89 12.11 10.14
N ILE A 82 -9.85 12.96 10.53
CA ILE A 82 -9.71 14.44 10.49
C ILE A 82 -8.49 14.93 11.25
N ASN A 83 -8.21 14.33 12.39
CA ASN A 83 -7.09 14.69 13.26
C ASN A 83 -5.73 14.10 12.85
N ARG A 84 -5.70 13.22 11.83
CA ARG A 84 -4.48 12.54 11.35
C ARG A 84 -4.47 12.44 9.82
N PRO A 85 -4.45 13.56 9.10
CA PRO A 85 -4.60 13.57 7.65
C PRO A 85 -3.30 13.28 6.87
N LEU A 86 -2.16 13.05 7.56
CA LEU A 86 -0.86 12.97 6.91
C LEU A 86 -0.67 11.64 6.19
N VAL A 87 -0.30 11.73 4.92
CA VAL A 87 0.18 10.62 4.08
C VAL A 87 1.70 10.70 3.99
N LEU A 88 2.39 9.63 4.38
CA LEU A 88 3.84 9.48 4.26
C LEU A 88 4.15 8.53 3.09
N TYR A 89 4.84 9.01 2.07
CA TYR A 89 5.28 8.19 0.93
C TYR A 89 6.78 7.98 0.98
N CYS A 90 7.23 6.74 1.06
CA CYS A 90 8.63 6.32 1.07
C CYS A 90 8.93 5.57 -0.24
N ASP A 91 9.68 6.21 -1.14
CA ASP A 91 10.11 5.62 -2.41
C ASP A 91 11.56 5.14 -2.29
N THR A 92 11.80 3.86 -2.50
CA THR A 92 13.13 3.25 -2.36
C THR A 92 13.84 3.05 -3.70
N GLU A 93 13.11 3.17 -4.82
CA GLU A 93 13.60 2.78 -6.14
C GLU A 93 13.93 3.98 -7.03
N GLN A 94 13.16 5.07 -6.96
CA GLN A 94 13.22 6.15 -7.93
C GLN A 94 14.16 7.27 -7.50
N SER A 95 14.77 7.94 -8.50
CA SER A 95 15.53 9.15 -8.26
C SER A 95 14.63 10.31 -7.79
N ARG A 96 15.20 11.30 -7.11
CA ARG A 96 14.49 12.50 -6.65
C ARG A 96 13.70 13.20 -7.76
N PHE A 97 14.24 13.24 -8.97
CA PHE A 97 13.52 13.78 -10.14
C PHE A 97 12.24 13.00 -10.44
N HIS A 98 12.28 11.66 -10.45
CA HIS A 98 11.11 10.84 -10.69
C HIS A 98 10.11 10.90 -9.52
N CYS A 99 10.59 10.95 -8.28
CA CYS A 99 9.74 11.20 -7.11
C CYS A 99 8.98 12.53 -7.24
N HIS A 100 9.66 13.60 -7.66
CA HIS A 100 9.01 14.89 -7.92
C HIS A 100 7.94 14.80 -9.01
N ARG A 101 8.17 14.00 -10.08
CA ARG A 101 7.13 13.73 -11.10
C ARG A 101 5.94 12.97 -10.54
N LEU A 102 6.14 12.06 -9.58
CA LEU A 102 5.03 11.37 -8.91
C LEU A 102 4.20 12.34 -8.07
N ILE A 103 4.85 13.23 -7.31
CA ILE A 103 4.16 14.29 -6.56
C ILE A 103 3.32 15.14 -7.53
N SER A 104 3.91 15.57 -8.66
CA SER A 104 3.20 16.36 -9.66
C SER A 104 1.96 15.65 -10.23
N ARG A 105 2.05 14.32 -10.43
CA ARG A 105 0.90 13.50 -10.85
C ARG A 105 -0.19 13.43 -9.79
N VAL A 106 0.19 13.20 -8.53
CA VAL A 106 -0.76 13.22 -7.41
C VAL A 106 -1.48 14.56 -7.36
N TYR A 107 -0.75 15.67 -7.47
CA TYR A 107 -1.32 17.02 -7.45
C TYR A 107 -2.29 17.26 -8.61
N LYS A 108 -1.92 16.84 -9.84
CA LYS A 108 -2.83 16.90 -11.00
C LYS A 108 -4.11 16.09 -10.77
N LEU A 109 -4.02 14.88 -10.19
CA LEU A 109 -5.18 14.02 -9.90
C LEU A 109 -6.18 14.66 -8.92
N ILE A 110 -5.69 15.50 -8.01
CA ILE A 110 -6.53 16.17 -7.00
C ILE A 110 -6.81 17.64 -7.31
N ASN A 111 -6.35 18.14 -8.47
CA ASN A 111 -6.42 19.55 -8.88
C ASN A 111 -5.75 20.49 -7.85
N TYR A 112 -4.60 20.08 -7.30
CA TYR A 112 -3.81 20.90 -6.38
C TYR A 112 -2.70 21.65 -7.15
N PRO A 113 -2.39 22.91 -6.80
CA PRO A 113 -1.33 23.69 -7.47
C PRO A 113 0.04 23.02 -7.35
N THR A 114 0.75 22.86 -8.47
CA THR A 114 2.11 22.30 -8.47
C THR A 114 3.18 23.27 -7.97
N THR A 115 2.81 24.51 -7.70
CA THR A 115 3.65 25.57 -7.14
C THR A 115 3.63 25.65 -5.62
N GLU A 116 2.77 24.88 -4.98
CA GLU A 116 2.56 24.86 -3.53
C GLU A 116 2.91 23.51 -2.93
N VAL A 117 3.23 23.49 -1.64
CA VAL A 117 3.47 22.25 -0.89
C VAL A 117 2.19 21.80 -0.21
N HIS A 118 1.71 20.60 -0.52
CA HIS A 118 0.56 20.03 0.17
C HIS A 118 0.97 19.59 1.59
N GLU A 119 0.37 20.20 2.61
CA GLU A 119 0.77 19.99 4.01
C GLU A 119 0.64 18.53 4.47
N ASN A 120 -0.39 17.83 3.98
CA ASN A 120 -0.70 16.46 4.34
C ASN A 120 0.04 15.40 3.49
N LEU A 121 1.01 15.79 2.66
CA LEU A 121 1.87 14.85 1.94
C LEU A 121 3.33 15.05 2.35
N LYS A 122 3.95 13.99 2.84
CA LYS A 122 5.41 13.91 3.02
C LYS A 122 5.96 12.81 2.14
N PHE A 123 6.72 13.20 1.14
CA PHE A 123 7.34 12.30 0.17
C PHE A 123 8.84 12.19 0.45
N ILE A 124 9.34 10.98 0.69
CA ILE A 124 10.73 10.69 1.05
C ILE A 124 11.35 9.83 -0.05
N SER A 125 12.40 10.32 -0.70
CA SER A 125 13.21 9.55 -1.64
C SER A 125 14.34 8.86 -0.89
N LEU A 126 14.34 7.52 -0.92
CA LEU A 126 15.26 6.68 -0.14
C LEU A 126 16.28 5.94 -1.02
N ARG A 127 16.25 6.12 -2.33
CA ARG A 127 17.12 5.40 -3.27
C ARG A 127 18.62 5.51 -2.92
N GLU A 128 19.05 6.67 -2.44
CA GLU A 128 20.46 6.98 -2.19
C GLU A 128 21.01 6.33 -0.90
N TYR A 129 20.13 5.78 -0.05
CA TYR A 129 20.50 5.24 1.25
C TYR A 129 20.60 3.71 1.21
N PRO A 130 21.55 3.10 1.94
CA PRO A 130 21.62 1.65 2.10
C PRO A 130 20.45 1.14 2.95
N THR A 131 20.16 -0.16 2.85
CA THR A 131 18.99 -0.82 3.44
C THR A 131 18.73 -0.47 4.91
N LYS A 132 19.75 -0.55 5.77
CA LYS A 132 19.60 -0.20 7.20
C LYS A 132 19.23 1.26 7.41
N GLU A 133 19.85 2.17 6.67
CA GLU A 133 19.55 3.60 6.78
C GLU A 133 18.14 3.91 6.29
N ARG A 134 17.66 3.24 5.22
CA ARG A 134 16.26 3.37 4.76
C ARG A 134 15.28 3.05 5.88
N ILE A 135 15.49 1.93 6.58
CA ILE A 135 14.66 1.53 7.72
C ILE A 135 14.72 2.59 8.83
N SER A 136 15.91 3.05 9.19
CA SER A 136 16.09 4.06 10.24
C SER A 136 15.43 5.39 9.89
N ILE A 137 15.49 5.82 8.61
CA ILE A 137 14.82 7.04 8.13
C ILE A 137 13.29 6.88 8.21
N ILE A 138 12.76 5.71 7.81
CA ILE A 138 11.33 5.42 7.93
C ILE A 138 10.91 5.46 9.39
N GLU A 139 11.62 4.76 10.29
CA GLU A 139 11.31 4.73 11.73
C GLU A 139 11.38 6.13 12.36
N TYR A 140 12.37 6.93 11.98
CA TYR A 140 12.46 8.32 12.42
C TYR A 140 11.28 9.16 11.92
N ALA A 141 10.90 9.00 10.65
CA ALA A 141 9.74 9.73 10.11
C ALA A 141 8.43 9.31 10.79
N LEU A 142 8.23 8.01 11.04
CA LEU A 142 7.09 7.50 11.79
C LEU A 142 7.02 8.11 13.20
N SER A 143 8.15 8.17 13.91
CA SER A 143 8.25 8.80 15.24
C SER A 143 7.99 10.30 15.16
N LYS A 144 8.62 11.02 14.23
CA LYS A 144 8.50 12.47 14.06
C LYS A 144 7.08 12.93 13.76
N TYR A 145 6.35 12.16 12.99
CA TYR A 145 4.97 12.47 12.59
C TYR A 145 3.92 11.60 13.32
N ALA A 146 4.30 10.93 14.41
CA ALA A 146 3.38 10.13 15.22
C ALA A 146 2.15 10.96 15.60
N GLY A 147 0.98 10.32 15.58
CA GLY A 147 -0.30 10.96 15.85
C GLY A 147 -0.85 11.87 14.73
N LYS A 148 -0.08 12.10 13.64
CA LYS A 148 -0.53 12.88 12.48
C LYS A 148 -0.73 12.00 11.23
N ILE A 149 -0.03 10.88 11.14
CA ILE A 149 -0.07 9.95 10.00
C ILE A 149 -1.33 9.09 10.07
N CYS A 150 -1.96 8.88 8.91
CA CYS A 150 -2.99 7.85 8.71
C CYS A 150 -2.53 6.76 7.73
N LEU A 151 -1.81 7.15 6.67
CA LEU A 151 -1.38 6.25 5.60
C LEU A 151 0.13 6.36 5.37
N VAL A 152 0.78 5.21 5.28
CA VAL A 152 2.18 5.10 4.86
C VAL A 152 2.24 4.27 3.60
N ILE A 153 2.92 4.79 2.59
CA ILE A 153 3.27 4.04 1.37
C ILE A 153 4.75 3.66 1.45
N ILE A 154 5.06 2.39 1.17
CA ILE A 154 6.45 1.92 0.98
C ILE A 154 6.53 1.36 -0.44
N ASP A 155 6.95 2.20 -1.38
CA ASP A 155 7.10 1.81 -2.79
C ASP A 155 8.51 1.30 -3.01
N GLY A 156 8.58 -0.04 -2.95
CA GLY A 156 9.68 -0.94 -3.07
C GLY A 156 10.11 -1.60 -1.74
N ILE A 157 9.20 -2.33 -1.06
CA ILE A 157 9.55 -3.02 0.20
C ILE A 157 10.73 -3.98 0.07
N ARG A 158 10.98 -4.50 -1.14
CA ARG A 158 12.12 -5.37 -1.44
C ARG A 158 13.45 -4.72 -1.02
N ASP A 159 13.55 -3.42 -1.10
CA ASP A 159 14.79 -2.69 -0.82
C ASP A 159 15.04 -2.42 0.67
N LEU A 160 14.13 -2.91 1.52
CA LEU A 160 14.29 -2.93 2.98
C LEU A 160 14.86 -4.25 3.50
N VAL A 161 15.22 -5.19 2.62
CA VAL A 161 15.93 -6.44 2.95
C VAL A 161 17.14 -6.58 2.04
N TYR A 162 18.17 -7.25 2.52
CA TYR A 162 19.36 -7.55 1.71
C TYR A 162 19.12 -8.69 0.73
N ASP A 163 18.53 -9.78 1.24
CA ASP A 163 18.16 -10.93 0.42
C ASP A 163 16.66 -11.25 0.58
N ILE A 164 15.94 -11.13 -0.52
CA ILE A 164 14.50 -11.41 -0.60
C ILE A 164 14.16 -12.87 -0.29
N ASN A 165 15.13 -13.78 -0.44
CA ASN A 165 14.99 -15.21 -0.15
C ASN A 165 15.44 -15.57 1.27
N ASN A 166 15.88 -14.61 2.07
CA ASN A 166 16.22 -14.82 3.46
C ASN A 166 14.93 -14.81 4.32
N ALA A 167 14.56 -15.98 4.86
CA ALA A 167 13.35 -16.13 5.67
C ALA A 167 13.37 -15.26 6.94
N THR A 168 14.54 -15.09 7.57
CA THR A 168 14.68 -14.26 8.78
C THR A 168 14.41 -12.80 8.45
N GLU A 169 15.06 -12.26 7.43
CA GLU A 169 14.87 -10.86 7.01
C GLU A 169 13.41 -10.60 6.57
N ALA A 170 12.81 -11.56 5.85
CA ALA A 170 11.41 -11.48 5.44
C ALA A 170 10.47 -11.40 6.65
N THR A 171 10.70 -12.24 7.66
CA THR A 171 9.93 -12.26 8.91
C THR A 171 10.14 -10.97 9.71
N GLU A 172 11.38 -10.48 9.82
CA GLU A 172 11.71 -9.25 10.53
C GLU A 172 11.02 -8.02 9.93
N ILE A 173 11.13 -7.82 8.61
CA ILE A 173 10.52 -6.64 7.97
C ILE A 173 8.99 -6.70 8.01
N THR A 174 8.41 -7.88 7.81
CA THR A 174 6.95 -8.06 7.91
C THR A 174 6.48 -7.85 9.35
N GLY A 175 7.25 -8.33 10.34
CA GLY A 175 7.02 -8.05 11.75
C GLY A 175 7.07 -6.55 12.08
N LYS A 176 8.00 -5.80 11.47
CA LYS A 176 8.04 -4.33 11.59
C LYS A 176 6.79 -3.68 11.01
N LEU A 177 6.29 -4.10 9.84
CA LEU A 177 5.04 -3.57 9.27
C LEU A 177 3.86 -3.75 10.21
N MET A 178 3.71 -4.97 10.77
CA MET A 178 2.67 -5.28 11.76
C MET A 178 2.80 -4.40 13.00
N LYS A 179 4.01 -4.29 13.55
CA LYS A 179 4.29 -3.49 14.74
C LYS A 179 4.00 -2.01 14.49
N TRP A 180 4.55 -1.41 13.44
CA TRP A 180 4.37 0.01 13.12
C TRP A 180 2.89 0.35 12.88
N SER A 181 2.17 -0.49 12.11
CA SER A 181 0.76 -0.26 11.85
C SER A 181 -0.08 -0.31 13.12
N GLN A 182 0.15 -1.31 13.97
CA GLN A 182 -0.60 -1.51 15.22
C GLN A 182 -0.27 -0.42 16.26
N GLU A 183 1.01 -0.16 16.56
CA GLU A 183 1.42 0.78 17.60
C GLU A 183 1.03 2.23 17.28
N LEU A 184 1.13 2.60 16.00
CA LEU A 184 0.79 3.96 15.57
C LEU A 184 -0.65 4.09 15.10
N ASN A 185 -1.39 2.97 15.04
CA ASN A 185 -2.76 2.88 14.54
C ASN A 185 -2.89 3.55 13.16
N ILE A 186 -2.04 3.16 12.21
CA ILE A 186 -1.95 3.64 10.83
C ILE A 186 -2.23 2.50 9.86
N HIS A 187 -2.55 2.82 8.60
CA HIS A 187 -2.49 1.83 7.53
C HIS A 187 -1.17 1.94 6.76
N ILE A 188 -0.53 0.80 6.49
CA ILE A 188 0.68 0.74 5.65
C ILE A 188 0.33 0.03 4.36
N HIS A 189 0.54 0.67 3.20
CA HIS A 189 0.42 0.02 1.91
C HIS A 189 1.79 -0.11 1.25
N THR A 190 2.17 -1.32 0.88
CA THR A 190 3.51 -1.59 0.32
C THR A 190 3.44 -2.11 -1.10
N VAL A 191 4.55 -2.03 -1.83
CA VAL A 191 4.67 -2.50 -3.21
C VAL A 191 5.74 -3.57 -3.32
N LEU A 192 5.40 -4.71 -3.95
CA LEU A 192 6.33 -5.79 -4.22
C LEU A 192 6.22 -6.26 -5.67
N HIS A 193 7.35 -6.58 -6.31
CA HIS A 193 7.37 -7.19 -7.63
C HIS A 193 7.06 -8.69 -7.56
N LEU A 194 6.31 -9.20 -8.55
CA LEU A 194 6.17 -10.64 -8.80
C LEU A 194 7.44 -11.23 -9.41
N ASN A 195 7.55 -12.55 -9.41
CA ASN A 195 8.56 -13.27 -10.16
C ASN A 195 8.44 -12.98 -11.65
N LYS A 196 9.53 -13.21 -12.41
CA LYS A 196 9.51 -13.04 -13.86
C LYS A 196 8.77 -14.16 -14.59
N GLY A 197 8.81 -15.38 -14.06
CA GLY A 197 8.32 -16.60 -14.72
C GLY A 197 6.92 -17.05 -14.31
N ASP A 198 6.40 -16.55 -13.19
CA ASP A 198 5.09 -16.91 -12.67
C ASP A 198 4.40 -15.70 -12.00
N ASP A 199 3.15 -15.86 -11.58
CA ASP A 199 2.38 -14.83 -10.89
C ASP A 199 2.50 -14.94 -9.36
N ASN A 200 3.52 -15.65 -8.86
CA ASN A 200 3.81 -15.73 -7.44
C ASN A 200 4.61 -14.50 -6.98
N THR A 201 4.36 -14.10 -5.76
CA THR A 201 5.13 -13.05 -5.10
C THR A 201 6.57 -13.51 -4.90
N ARG A 202 7.51 -12.60 -5.08
CA ARG A 202 8.93 -12.93 -5.15
C ARG A 202 9.52 -13.27 -3.78
N GLY A 203 10.10 -14.47 -3.65
CA GLY A 203 10.90 -14.92 -2.51
C GLY A 203 10.12 -15.13 -1.22
N HIS A 204 10.83 -15.39 -0.13
CA HIS A 204 10.24 -15.53 1.20
C HIS A 204 9.48 -14.28 1.65
N LEU A 205 9.95 -13.09 1.28
CA LEU A 205 9.27 -11.83 1.59
C LEU A 205 7.86 -11.80 0.99
N GLY A 206 7.69 -12.26 -0.25
CA GLY A 206 6.36 -12.34 -0.86
C GLY A 206 5.43 -13.29 -0.15
N THR A 207 5.94 -14.44 0.29
CA THR A 207 5.17 -15.43 1.08
C THR A 207 4.73 -14.84 2.42
N GLU A 208 5.62 -14.16 3.13
CA GLU A 208 5.30 -13.52 4.41
C GLU A 208 4.25 -12.43 4.26
N LEU A 209 4.35 -11.60 3.21
CA LEU A 209 3.33 -10.58 2.92
C LEU A 209 1.97 -11.20 2.62
N ASN A 210 1.92 -12.25 1.78
CA ASN A 210 0.67 -12.94 1.45
C ASN A 210 -0.03 -13.53 2.68
N ASN A 211 0.75 -14.03 3.63
CA ASN A 211 0.21 -14.67 4.83
C ASN A 211 -0.29 -13.67 5.88
N LYS A 212 0.28 -12.47 5.94
CA LYS A 212 0.07 -11.52 7.04
C LYS A 212 -0.66 -10.24 6.65
N ALA A 213 -0.62 -9.85 5.37
CA ALA A 213 -1.33 -8.66 4.91
C ALA A 213 -2.85 -8.82 5.04
N GLU A 214 -3.55 -7.72 5.25
CA GLU A 214 -5.00 -7.65 5.23
C GLU A 214 -5.54 -7.86 3.82
N SER A 215 -4.87 -7.26 2.83
CA SER A 215 -5.18 -7.46 1.42
C SER A 215 -3.94 -7.38 0.52
N ILE A 216 -3.97 -8.16 -0.55
CA ILE A 216 -2.98 -8.12 -1.62
C ILE A 216 -3.71 -7.85 -2.93
N LEU A 217 -3.34 -6.76 -3.59
CA LEU A 217 -3.82 -6.39 -4.90
C LEU A 217 -2.81 -6.80 -5.97
N GLN A 218 -3.27 -7.33 -7.09
CA GLN A 218 -2.40 -7.63 -8.24
C GLN A 218 -2.65 -6.62 -9.35
N VAL A 219 -1.59 -5.94 -9.79
CA VAL A 219 -1.62 -5.01 -10.92
C VAL A 219 -1.00 -5.68 -12.14
N THR A 220 -1.81 -5.95 -13.16
CA THR A 220 -1.40 -6.62 -14.40
C THR A 220 -1.55 -5.67 -15.57
N LYS A 221 -0.50 -5.55 -16.38
CA LYS A 221 -0.55 -4.81 -17.64
C LYS A 221 -1.18 -5.70 -18.72
N SER A 222 -2.06 -5.14 -19.53
CA SER A 222 -2.66 -5.87 -20.64
C SER A 222 -1.61 -6.24 -21.71
N ASP A 223 -1.68 -7.47 -22.21
CA ASP A 223 -0.86 -7.93 -23.32
C ASP A 223 -1.43 -7.48 -24.68
N LEU A 224 -2.76 -7.26 -24.76
CA LEU A 224 -3.44 -6.83 -25.98
C LEU A 224 -3.22 -5.34 -26.27
N ASP A 225 -3.34 -4.51 -25.26
CA ASP A 225 -3.04 -3.08 -25.35
C ASP A 225 -2.24 -2.66 -24.14
N THR A 226 -0.97 -2.39 -24.38
CA THR A 226 -0.03 -2.04 -23.33
C THR A 226 -0.34 -0.71 -22.63
N ASN A 227 -1.36 0.03 -23.08
CA ASN A 227 -1.81 1.24 -22.40
C ASN A 227 -2.79 0.96 -21.25
N TYR A 228 -3.26 -0.27 -21.10
CA TYR A 228 -4.20 -0.65 -20.04
C TYR A 228 -3.52 -1.46 -18.95
N SER A 229 -4.02 -1.32 -17.74
CA SER A 229 -3.62 -2.12 -16.59
C SER A 229 -4.86 -2.43 -15.74
N THR A 230 -4.93 -3.67 -15.25
CA THR A 230 -6.02 -4.16 -14.41
C THR A 230 -5.53 -4.34 -12.98
N VAL A 231 -6.35 -3.93 -12.03
CA VAL A 231 -6.17 -4.19 -10.59
C VAL A 231 -7.18 -5.24 -10.18
N ALA A 232 -6.69 -6.35 -9.68
CA ALA A 232 -7.51 -7.48 -9.23
C ALA A 232 -7.23 -7.83 -7.77
N PRO A 233 -8.20 -8.40 -7.02
CA PRO A 233 -7.94 -9.01 -5.73
C PRO A 233 -7.04 -10.23 -5.92
N LYS A 234 -6.01 -10.39 -5.08
CA LYS A 234 -5.16 -11.58 -5.05
C LYS A 234 -5.40 -12.39 -3.78
N PHE A 235 -5.38 -11.71 -2.65
CA PHE A 235 -5.75 -12.23 -1.33
C PHE A 235 -6.44 -11.10 -0.57
N ILE A 236 -7.68 -11.28 -0.21
CA ILE A 236 -8.48 -10.32 0.55
C ILE A 236 -9.06 -11.06 1.76
N ARG A 237 -8.89 -10.50 2.97
CA ARG A 237 -9.51 -11.08 4.17
C ARG A 237 -11.01 -10.86 4.24
N ASP A 238 -11.48 -9.81 3.61
CA ASP A 238 -12.89 -9.45 3.50
C ASP A 238 -13.47 -9.93 2.15
N ILE A 239 -14.55 -9.35 1.69
CA ILE A 239 -15.20 -9.65 0.41
C ILE A 239 -14.30 -9.19 -0.74
N GLU A 240 -14.07 -10.07 -1.70
CA GLU A 240 -13.36 -9.74 -2.93
C GLU A 240 -14.16 -8.75 -3.79
N PHE A 241 -13.45 -7.90 -4.54
CA PHE A 241 -14.05 -6.96 -5.47
C PHE A 241 -13.85 -7.41 -6.92
N GLU A 242 -14.72 -6.96 -7.81
CA GLU A 242 -14.55 -7.16 -9.24
C GLU A 242 -13.33 -6.36 -9.75
N PRO A 243 -12.44 -6.99 -10.52
CA PRO A 243 -11.28 -6.30 -11.09
C PRO A 243 -11.67 -5.04 -11.84
N PHE A 244 -10.88 -3.99 -11.69
CA PHE A 244 -11.06 -2.76 -12.43
C PHE A 244 -9.85 -2.42 -13.28
N THR A 245 -10.09 -1.77 -14.41
CA THR A 245 -9.05 -1.40 -15.38
C THR A 245 -8.89 0.11 -15.46
N PHE A 246 -7.66 0.53 -15.65
CA PHE A 246 -7.29 1.91 -15.93
C PHE A 246 -6.31 1.99 -17.09
N PHE A 247 -6.27 3.12 -17.76
CA PHE A 247 -5.27 3.44 -18.78
C PHE A 247 -4.52 4.72 -18.41
N ILE A 248 -3.43 5.00 -19.13
CA ILE A 248 -2.66 6.21 -18.90
C ILE A 248 -2.97 7.22 -19.99
N ASP A 249 -3.50 8.37 -19.58
CA ASP A 249 -3.77 9.51 -20.42
C ASP A 249 -3.04 10.74 -19.86
N ASP A 250 -2.30 11.45 -20.70
CA ASP A 250 -1.42 12.57 -20.28
C ASP A 250 -0.57 12.29 -19.03
N GLY A 251 -0.10 11.04 -18.92
CA GLY A 251 0.70 10.60 -17.77
C GLY A 251 -0.07 10.41 -16.46
N LEU A 252 -1.40 10.39 -16.49
CA LEU A 252 -2.29 10.16 -15.36
C LEU A 252 -3.07 8.87 -15.53
N PRO A 253 -3.37 8.14 -14.45
CA PRO A 253 -4.26 6.98 -14.48
C PRO A 253 -5.72 7.44 -14.59
N VAL A 254 -6.42 6.91 -15.59
CA VAL A 254 -7.82 7.21 -15.89
C VAL A 254 -8.63 5.92 -15.82
N PRO A 255 -9.79 5.87 -15.13
CA PRO A 255 -10.60 4.67 -15.07
C PRO A 255 -11.22 4.33 -16.42
N VAL A 256 -11.32 3.04 -16.75
CA VAL A 256 -12.12 2.58 -17.89
C VAL A 256 -13.58 2.50 -17.45
N SER A 257 -14.47 3.26 -18.12
CA SER A 257 -15.91 3.11 -17.96
C SER A 257 -16.39 1.87 -18.69
N TYR A 258 -17.02 0.93 -18.00
CA TYR A 258 -17.56 -0.31 -18.60
C TYR A 258 -18.72 -0.09 -19.59
N THR A 259 -19.10 1.14 -19.91
CA THR A 259 -20.20 1.45 -20.85
C THR A 259 -19.87 1.10 -22.32
N HIS A 260 -18.68 0.62 -22.66
CA HIS A 260 -18.28 0.36 -24.06
C HIS A 260 -17.54 -0.95 -24.34
N LEU A 261 -17.51 -1.91 -23.42
CA LEU A 261 -17.01 -3.25 -23.72
C LEU A 261 -18.15 -4.27 -23.80
N THR A 262 -19.02 -4.13 -24.83
CA THR A 262 -19.73 -5.28 -25.34
C THR A 262 -18.70 -6.15 -26.05
N LEU A 263 -18.33 -7.27 -25.42
CA LEU A 263 -17.62 -8.34 -26.12
C LEU A 263 -18.43 -8.73 -27.35
N PRO A 264 -17.83 -8.89 -28.52
CA PRO A 264 -18.51 -9.46 -29.66
C PRO A 264 -18.98 -10.86 -29.26
N THR A 265 -20.26 -11.04 -29.12
CA THR A 265 -20.88 -12.37 -29.02
C THR A 265 -20.60 -13.08 -30.32
N ASN A 266 -19.70 -14.06 -30.34
CA ASN A 266 -19.64 -15.05 -31.40
C ASN A 266 -20.98 -15.78 -31.42
N ARG A 267 -21.87 -15.38 -32.34
CA ARG A 267 -22.93 -16.25 -32.77
C ARG A 267 -22.30 -17.22 -33.78
N GLU A 268 -22.04 -18.42 -33.33
CA GLU A 268 -21.89 -19.54 -34.25
C GLU A 268 -23.26 -19.85 -34.84
N VAL A 269 -23.32 -19.89 -36.18
CA VAL A 269 -24.40 -20.44 -36.98
C VAL A 269 -24.05 -21.88 -37.31
#